data_3da870d2fe5235fa414626af96574aa2
#
_entry.id   3da870d2fe5235fa414626af96574aa2
#
_cell.length_a   1.000
_cell.length_b   1.000
_cell.length_c   1.000
_cell.angle_alpha   90.00
_cell.angle_beta   90.00
_cell.angle_gamma   90.00
#
_symmetry.space_group_name_H-M   'P 1'
#
loop_
_entity.id
_entity.type
_entity.pdbx_description
1 polymer ?
#
loop_
_entity_poly.entity_id
_entity_poly.type
_entity_poly.pdbx_seq_one_letter_code
_entity_poly.pdbx_strand_id
1 'polypeptide(L)'
;MWWLVNHFNLLLTLVDTVLGILSPILIGLILAFVLNLLLVPLERLWNKLFLKENSRPVVRKLRRPICLLLSFLIVLGVIFAVCFVVIPRLGSTVVEMVNTVTAYVKTLDVRYDDLRAALEQYSITLPEIDLGKNDLLTKITDLVAKGGSALLNTTIGVTTSVLSAVVNLLMGVVFSVYILAQKETLGRQIKRVLYALFPEKRVTPFLAFLGRVSRTFSQFVTGQTIEAVILGTLVFLGMLILRLPYALVIAVLVGVTALIPILGSWIGAIVGALLILPVSFMQAIWFVVFLIVLQQIEGNLIYPHVVGKSVGLPGIWVFFAVIVGSGLGGIAGMLLGVPVCAVIYDETRRAIRKRETADTSQKG
;
A
#
# COMPACT_ATOMS: atom_id res chain seq x y z
N MET A 1 8.71 -1.59 41.97
CA MET A 1 7.98 -2.54 41.14
C MET A 1 6.44 -2.42 41.34
N TRP A 2 5.94 -2.43 42.58
CA TRP A 2 4.49 -2.28 42.91
C TRP A 2 3.88 -0.95 42.41
N TRP A 3 4.61 0.18 42.46
CA TRP A 3 4.19 1.49 41.96
C TRP A 3 3.97 1.51 40.43
N LEU A 4 4.83 0.83 39.67
CA LEU A 4 4.72 0.70 38.19
C LEU A 4 3.48 -0.10 37.78
N VAL A 5 3.09 -1.12 38.52
CA VAL A 5 1.92 -1.95 38.22
C VAL A 5 0.62 -1.16 38.50
N ASN A 6 0.59 -0.35 39.57
CA ASN A 6 -0.59 0.42 39.95
C ASN A 6 -0.79 1.68 39.07
N HIS A 7 0.24 2.16 38.41
CA HIS A 7 0.21 3.33 37.53
C HIS A 7 0.38 2.98 36.04
N PHE A 8 0.30 1.69 35.69
CA PHE A 8 0.49 1.22 34.32
C PHE A 8 -0.50 1.86 33.34
N ASN A 9 -1.76 2.00 33.74
CA ASN A 9 -2.79 2.69 32.95
C ASN A 9 -2.46 4.17 32.72
N LEU A 10 -1.88 4.83 33.74
CA LEU A 10 -1.46 6.24 33.64
C LEU A 10 -0.26 6.40 32.70
N LEU A 11 0.67 5.46 32.71
CA LEU A 11 1.76 5.42 31.75
C LEU A 11 1.27 5.18 30.32
N LEU A 12 0.32 4.25 30.13
CA LEU A 12 -0.29 4.02 28.81
C LEU A 12 -1.01 5.28 28.29
N THR A 13 -1.78 5.94 29.16
CA THR A 13 -2.49 7.20 28.78
C THR A 13 -1.49 8.31 28.45
N LEU A 14 -0.40 8.44 29.19
CA LEU A 14 0.67 9.40 28.87
C LEU A 14 1.33 9.08 27.52
N VAL A 15 1.63 7.81 27.26
CA VAL A 15 2.21 7.37 25.97
C VAL A 15 1.23 7.67 24.83
N ASP A 16 -0.04 7.34 24.98
CA ASP A 16 -1.07 7.63 23.96
C ASP A 16 -1.22 9.14 23.72
N THR A 17 -1.22 9.94 24.78
CA THR A 17 -1.28 11.40 24.68
C THR A 17 -0.05 11.97 23.96
N VAL A 18 1.14 11.52 24.33
CA VAL A 18 2.39 11.96 23.68
C VAL A 18 2.43 11.51 22.21
N LEU A 19 2.05 10.27 21.91
CA LEU A 19 1.95 9.78 20.53
C LEU A 19 0.90 10.54 19.73
N GLY A 20 -0.23 10.89 20.35
CA GLY A 20 -1.26 11.73 19.74
C GLY A 20 -0.75 13.11 19.35
N ILE A 21 -0.02 13.78 20.25
CA ILE A 21 0.61 15.09 20.00
C ILE A 21 1.70 14.98 18.92
N LEU A 22 2.47 13.89 18.93
CA LEU A 22 3.53 13.67 17.96
C LEU A 22 3.04 13.13 16.61
N SER A 23 1.80 12.68 16.52
CA SER A 23 1.26 12.03 15.31
C SER A 23 1.42 12.87 14.04
N PRO A 24 1.17 14.21 13.99
CA PRO A 24 1.40 15.02 12.80
C PRO A 24 2.88 15.08 12.39
N ILE A 25 3.78 15.07 13.37
CA ILE A 25 5.23 15.06 13.12
C ILE A 25 5.68 13.72 12.57
N LEU A 26 5.17 12.62 13.13
CA LEU A 26 5.45 11.25 12.64
C LEU A 26 4.90 11.04 11.23
N ILE A 27 3.67 11.48 10.98
CA ILE A 27 3.07 11.49 9.63
C ILE A 27 3.92 12.34 8.69
N GLY A 28 4.33 13.54 9.12
CA GLY A 28 5.22 14.42 8.35
C GLY A 28 6.57 13.79 8.05
N LEU A 29 7.15 13.03 8.96
CA LEU A 29 8.41 12.31 8.76
C LEU A 29 8.26 11.16 7.74
N ILE A 30 7.17 10.39 7.82
CA ILE A 30 6.84 9.33 6.86
C ILE A 30 6.61 9.95 5.47
N LEU A 31 5.80 11.01 5.39
CA LEU A 31 5.56 11.74 4.14
C LEU A 31 6.85 12.35 3.59
N ALA A 32 7.68 12.96 4.42
CA ALA A 32 8.99 13.48 4.01
C ALA A 32 9.88 12.37 3.44
N PHE A 33 9.85 11.19 4.05
CA PHE A 33 10.59 10.04 3.56
C PHE A 33 10.08 9.60 2.17
N VAL A 34 8.77 9.40 2.01
CA VAL A 34 8.13 9.03 0.73
C VAL A 34 8.38 10.09 -0.34
N LEU A 35 8.15 11.37 -0.02
CA LEU A 35 8.41 12.47 -0.96
C LEU A 35 9.90 12.57 -1.35
N ASN A 36 10.82 12.30 -0.41
CA ASN A 36 12.26 12.31 -0.70
C ASN A 36 12.66 11.23 -1.72
N LEU A 37 11.93 10.11 -1.77
CA LEU A 37 12.17 9.04 -2.75
C LEU A 37 11.82 9.49 -4.16
N LEU A 38 10.75 10.27 -4.33
CA LEU A 38 10.38 10.88 -5.61
C LEU A 38 11.27 12.10 -5.91
N LEU A 39 11.62 12.86 -4.89
CA LEU A 39 12.45 14.06 -5.00
C LEU A 39 13.84 13.75 -5.58
N VAL A 40 14.51 12.71 -5.08
CA VAL A 40 15.89 12.35 -5.51
C VAL A 40 15.98 12.01 -7.00
N PRO A 41 15.15 11.13 -7.59
CA PRO A 41 15.17 10.90 -9.03
C PRO A 41 14.77 12.13 -9.85
N LEU A 42 13.80 12.92 -9.38
CA LEU A 42 13.41 14.18 -10.03
C LEU A 42 14.56 15.21 -10.03
N GLU A 43 15.28 15.34 -8.93
CA GLU A 43 16.47 16.19 -8.87
C GLU A 43 17.59 15.69 -9.81
N ARG A 44 17.78 14.36 -9.96
CA ARG A 44 18.73 13.79 -10.92
C ARG A 44 18.32 14.08 -12.36
N LEU A 45 17.01 13.92 -12.65
CA LEU A 45 16.46 14.22 -13.97
C LEU A 45 16.60 15.71 -14.29
N TRP A 46 16.29 16.59 -13.33
CA TRP A 46 16.50 18.03 -13.45
C TRP A 46 17.94 18.38 -13.75
N ASN A 47 18.89 17.78 -13.03
CA ASN A 47 20.31 17.98 -13.26
C ASN A 47 20.72 17.56 -14.68
N LYS A 48 20.20 16.43 -15.16
CA LYS A 48 20.50 15.92 -16.51
C LYS A 48 19.93 16.80 -17.62
N LEU A 49 18.74 17.38 -17.40
CA LEU A 49 18.03 18.18 -18.41
C LEU A 49 18.45 19.66 -18.42
N PHE A 50 18.66 20.26 -17.25
CA PHE A 50 18.78 21.71 -17.09
C PHE A 50 20.14 22.20 -16.58
N LEU A 51 20.95 21.34 -15.95
CA LEU A 51 22.30 21.70 -15.51
C LEU A 51 23.35 21.27 -16.55
N LYS A 52 23.51 22.08 -17.58
CA LYS A 52 24.73 22.10 -18.41
C LYS A 52 25.79 23.00 -17.74
N GLU A 53 27.05 22.85 -18.12
CA GLU A 53 28.24 23.47 -17.51
C GLU A 53 28.17 25.00 -17.30
N ASN A 54 27.22 25.68 -17.94
CA ASN A 54 27.01 27.13 -17.86
C ASN A 54 25.61 27.55 -17.38
N SER A 55 24.97 26.74 -16.49
CA SER A 55 23.62 27.03 -16.04
C SER A 55 23.55 28.20 -15.07
N ARG A 56 22.56 29.11 -15.29
CA ARG A 56 22.31 30.31 -14.46
C ARG A 56 22.11 29.92 -12.98
N PRO A 57 22.63 30.71 -12.01
CA PRO A 57 22.52 30.42 -10.58
C PRO A 57 21.05 30.30 -10.10
N VAL A 58 20.11 30.93 -10.81
CA VAL A 58 18.66 30.88 -10.56
C VAL A 58 18.13 29.44 -10.77
N VAL A 59 18.55 28.74 -11.84
CA VAL A 59 18.12 27.35 -12.16
C VAL A 59 18.57 26.39 -11.05
N ARG A 60 19.71 26.65 -10.44
CA ARG A 60 20.27 25.87 -9.34
C ARG A 60 19.48 26.07 -8.03
N LYS A 61 19.04 27.32 -7.76
CA LYS A 61 18.20 27.63 -6.59
C LYS A 61 16.77 27.10 -6.71
N LEU A 62 16.18 27.13 -7.91
CA LEU A 62 14.82 26.68 -8.19
C LEU A 62 14.68 25.15 -8.25
N ARG A 63 15.80 24.39 -8.42
CA ARG A 63 15.77 22.94 -8.49
C ARG A 63 14.96 22.30 -7.36
N ARG A 64 15.32 22.60 -6.13
CA ARG A 64 14.74 21.94 -4.96
C ARG A 64 13.25 22.25 -4.74
N PRO A 65 12.82 23.55 -4.76
CA PRO A 65 11.40 23.86 -4.59
C PRO A 65 10.53 23.29 -5.72
N ILE A 66 11.00 23.33 -6.97
CA ILE A 66 10.22 22.80 -8.11
C ILE A 66 10.14 21.27 -8.04
N CYS A 67 11.23 20.56 -7.80
CA CYS A 67 11.21 19.10 -7.68
C CYS A 67 10.37 18.66 -6.48
N LEU A 68 10.35 19.42 -5.38
CA LEU A 68 9.54 19.17 -4.21
C LEU A 68 8.05 19.37 -4.51
N LEU A 69 7.70 20.46 -5.19
CA LEU A 69 6.34 20.74 -5.65
C LEU A 69 5.85 19.63 -6.59
N LEU A 70 6.70 19.21 -7.54
CA LEU A 70 6.36 18.17 -8.51
C LEU A 70 6.17 16.82 -7.83
N SER A 71 7.04 16.42 -6.88
CA SER A 71 6.87 15.18 -6.12
C SER A 71 5.59 15.19 -5.28
N PHE A 72 5.23 16.36 -4.71
CA PHE A 72 3.97 16.53 -4.00
C PHE A 72 2.76 16.41 -4.93
N LEU A 73 2.80 17.05 -6.09
CA LEU A 73 1.73 16.96 -7.09
C LEU A 73 1.54 15.53 -7.62
N ILE A 74 2.62 14.76 -7.78
CA ILE A 74 2.53 13.34 -8.17
C ILE A 74 1.80 12.54 -7.08
N VAL A 75 2.21 12.66 -5.82
CA VAL A 75 1.55 11.93 -4.71
C VAL A 75 0.08 12.36 -4.57
N LEU A 76 -0.20 13.67 -4.64
CA LEU A 76 -1.56 14.17 -4.58
C LEU A 76 -2.40 13.69 -5.77
N GLY A 77 -1.82 13.64 -6.97
CA GLY A 77 -2.47 13.11 -8.18
C GLY A 77 -2.84 11.64 -8.06
N VAL A 78 -1.96 10.82 -7.47
CA VAL A 78 -2.26 9.40 -7.19
C VAL A 78 -3.39 9.27 -6.17
N ILE A 79 -3.32 10.02 -5.07
CA ILE A 79 -4.39 10.02 -4.05
C ILE A 79 -5.71 10.48 -4.67
N PHE A 80 -5.70 11.55 -5.47
CA PHE A 80 -6.87 12.04 -6.17
C PHE A 80 -7.44 10.98 -7.11
N ALA A 81 -6.59 10.32 -7.92
CA ALA A 81 -7.02 9.26 -8.82
C ALA A 81 -7.70 8.10 -8.06
N VAL A 82 -7.16 7.69 -6.92
CA VAL A 82 -7.79 6.65 -6.08
C VAL A 82 -9.12 7.14 -5.51
N CYS A 83 -9.15 8.30 -4.90
CA CYS A 83 -10.35 8.80 -4.22
C CYS A 83 -11.49 9.15 -5.19
N PHE A 84 -11.18 9.74 -6.34
CA PHE A 84 -12.20 10.26 -7.26
C PHE A 84 -12.48 9.37 -8.47
N VAL A 85 -11.59 8.43 -8.80
CA VAL A 85 -11.78 7.51 -9.93
C VAL A 85 -12.12 6.11 -9.44
N VAL A 86 -11.33 5.56 -8.49
CA VAL A 86 -11.49 4.17 -8.06
C VAL A 86 -12.65 4.01 -7.07
N ILE A 87 -12.69 4.81 -6.00
CA ILE A 87 -13.69 4.64 -4.93
C ILE A 87 -15.15 4.82 -5.44
N PRO A 88 -15.51 5.87 -6.22
CA PRO A 88 -16.88 6.00 -6.70
C PRO A 88 -17.27 4.87 -7.65
N ARG A 89 -16.31 4.38 -8.46
CA ARG A 89 -16.57 3.28 -9.38
C ARG A 89 -16.82 1.98 -8.64
N LEU A 90 -16.07 1.72 -7.55
CA LEU A 90 -16.33 0.58 -6.67
C LEU A 90 -17.75 0.65 -6.09
N GLY A 91 -18.16 1.80 -5.58
CA GLY A 91 -19.50 2.00 -5.03
C GLY A 91 -20.61 1.71 -6.04
N SER A 92 -20.51 2.25 -7.26
CA SER A 92 -21.51 1.99 -8.32
C SER A 92 -21.54 0.52 -8.74
N THR A 93 -20.38 -0.14 -8.83
CA THR A 93 -20.28 -1.54 -9.22
C THR A 93 -20.86 -2.49 -8.18
N VAL A 94 -20.70 -2.18 -6.90
CA VAL A 94 -21.33 -2.97 -5.81
C VAL A 94 -22.87 -2.94 -5.99
N VAL A 95 -23.46 -1.78 -6.25
CA VAL A 95 -24.90 -1.66 -6.48
C VAL A 95 -25.32 -2.43 -7.74
N GLU A 96 -24.56 -2.33 -8.83
CA GLU A 96 -24.80 -3.02 -10.09
C GLU A 96 -24.69 -4.56 -9.90
N MET A 97 -23.74 -5.02 -9.10
CA MET A 97 -23.57 -6.42 -8.75
C MET A 97 -24.78 -6.98 -7.97
N VAL A 98 -25.31 -6.24 -6.99
CA VAL A 98 -26.54 -6.61 -6.27
C VAL A 98 -27.70 -6.77 -7.24
N ASN A 99 -27.90 -5.79 -8.10
CA ASN A 99 -28.99 -5.81 -9.07
C ASN A 99 -28.85 -6.98 -10.04
N THR A 100 -27.65 -7.26 -10.49
CA THR A 100 -27.33 -8.35 -11.41
C THR A 100 -27.55 -9.72 -10.74
N VAL A 101 -27.04 -9.93 -9.53
CA VAL A 101 -27.27 -11.19 -8.78
C VAL A 101 -28.75 -11.40 -8.51
N THR A 102 -29.45 -10.35 -8.09
CA THR A 102 -30.90 -10.42 -7.84
C THR A 102 -31.68 -10.76 -9.11
N ALA A 103 -31.30 -10.20 -10.26
CA ALA A 103 -31.92 -10.49 -11.55
C ALA A 103 -31.65 -11.95 -11.98
N TYR A 104 -30.42 -12.44 -11.82
CA TYR A 104 -30.08 -13.84 -12.15
C TYR A 104 -30.85 -14.83 -11.28
N VAL A 105 -30.98 -14.57 -9.98
CA VAL A 105 -31.73 -15.45 -9.09
C VAL A 105 -33.22 -15.48 -9.44
N LYS A 106 -33.80 -14.32 -9.70
CA LYS A 106 -35.20 -14.26 -10.21
C LYS A 106 -35.40 -15.04 -11.51
N THR A 107 -34.42 -14.97 -12.41
CA THR A 107 -34.46 -15.71 -13.68
C THR A 107 -34.29 -17.21 -13.47
N LEU A 108 -33.48 -17.64 -12.49
CA LEU A 108 -33.34 -19.04 -12.12
C LEU A 108 -34.63 -19.59 -11.47
N ASP A 109 -35.27 -18.81 -10.63
CA ASP A 109 -36.54 -19.14 -9.98
C ASP A 109 -37.63 -19.39 -11.03
N VAL A 110 -37.81 -18.46 -11.99
CA VAL A 110 -38.76 -18.61 -13.10
C VAL A 110 -38.44 -19.87 -13.96
N ARG A 111 -37.16 -20.06 -14.29
CA ARG A 111 -36.76 -21.24 -15.10
C ARG A 111 -36.95 -22.58 -14.34
N TYR A 112 -36.79 -22.55 -13.03
CA TYR A 112 -37.03 -23.72 -12.19
C TYR A 112 -38.54 -24.06 -12.15
N ASP A 113 -39.39 -23.04 -12.01
CA ASP A 113 -40.84 -23.20 -12.04
C ASP A 113 -41.34 -23.72 -13.42
N ASP A 114 -40.78 -23.18 -14.51
CA ASP A 114 -41.08 -23.66 -15.88
C ASP A 114 -40.66 -25.14 -16.09
N LEU A 115 -39.47 -25.48 -15.55
CA LEU A 115 -38.97 -26.88 -15.62
C LEU A 115 -39.84 -27.85 -14.78
N ARG A 116 -40.25 -27.39 -13.61
CA ARG A 116 -41.15 -28.12 -12.73
C ARG A 116 -42.50 -28.36 -13.39
N ALA A 117 -43.12 -27.33 -13.94
CA ALA A 117 -44.38 -27.45 -14.66
C ALA A 117 -44.27 -28.40 -15.87
N ALA A 118 -43.15 -28.38 -16.61
CA ALA A 118 -42.91 -29.26 -17.72
C ALA A 118 -42.73 -30.75 -17.26
N LEU A 119 -42.10 -31.00 -16.11
CA LEU A 119 -41.84 -32.33 -15.58
C LEU A 119 -43.05 -32.90 -14.83
N GLU A 120 -43.91 -32.10 -14.23
CA GLU A 120 -45.19 -32.49 -13.65
C GLU A 120 -46.11 -33.15 -14.74
N GLN A 121 -46.02 -32.70 -15.98
CA GLN A 121 -46.71 -33.28 -17.12
C GLN A 121 -46.31 -34.75 -17.38
N TYR A 122 -45.11 -35.16 -16.92
CA TYR A 122 -44.59 -36.52 -17.01
C TYR A 122 -44.64 -37.30 -15.68
N SER A 123 -45.46 -36.80 -14.69
CA SER A 123 -45.61 -37.43 -13.36
C SER A 123 -44.32 -37.43 -12.54
N ILE A 124 -43.36 -36.56 -12.83
CA ILE A 124 -42.14 -36.40 -12.08
C ILE A 124 -42.30 -35.15 -11.17
N THR A 125 -42.43 -35.39 -9.87
CA THR A 125 -42.51 -34.30 -8.85
C THR A 125 -41.12 -33.88 -8.43
N LEU A 126 -40.70 -32.66 -8.74
CA LEU A 126 -39.50 -32.04 -8.19
C LEU A 126 -39.80 -31.47 -6.82
N PRO A 127 -38.85 -31.50 -5.86
CA PRO A 127 -39.00 -30.85 -4.56
C PRO A 127 -39.18 -29.35 -4.73
N GLU A 128 -39.96 -28.74 -3.84
CA GLU A 128 -40.16 -27.30 -3.82
C GLU A 128 -38.89 -26.62 -3.29
N ILE A 129 -38.05 -26.12 -4.21
CA ILE A 129 -36.87 -25.35 -3.88
C ILE A 129 -37.20 -23.86 -4.11
N ASP A 130 -37.61 -23.19 -3.04
CA ASP A 130 -37.85 -21.75 -3.08
C ASP A 130 -36.50 -21.03 -2.99
N LEU A 131 -35.92 -20.73 -4.14
CA LEU A 131 -34.64 -20.01 -4.27
C LEU A 131 -34.79 -18.54 -3.84
N GLY A 132 -36.03 -18.00 -3.84
CA GLY A 132 -36.33 -16.63 -3.46
C GLY A 132 -36.43 -16.40 -1.95
N LYS A 133 -36.80 -17.44 -1.17
CA LYS A 133 -36.90 -17.37 0.30
C LYS A 133 -35.64 -17.84 1.05
N ASN A 134 -34.68 -18.43 0.34
CA ASN A 134 -33.49 -18.92 0.99
C ASN A 134 -32.64 -17.79 1.55
N ASP A 135 -32.29 -17.96 2.82
CA ASP A 135 -31.37 -17.21 3.67
C ASP A 135 -30.05 -16.77 2.99
N LEU A 136 -29.69 -17.41 1.86
CA LEU A 136 -28.53 -17.05 1.03
C LEU A 136 -28.68 -15.73 0.28
N LEU A 137 -29.86 -15.45 -0.33
CA LEU A 137 -30.10 -14.18 -1.03
C LEU A 137 -30.17 -13.02 -0.03
N THR A 138 -30.91 -13.20 1.07
CA THR A 138 -30.97 -12.25 2.16
C THR A 138 -29.58 -12.03 2.77
N LYS A 139 -28.77 -13.07 2.94
CA LYS A 139 -27.39 -12.94 3.43
C LYS A 139 -26.46 -12.27 2.41
N ILE A 140 -26.57 -12.56 1.13
CA ILE A 140 -25.79 -11.92 0.07
C ILE A 140 -26.22 -10.45 -0.08
N THR A 141 -27.51 -10.16 -0.15
CA THR A 141 -28.02 -8.78 -0.22
C THR A 141 -27.70 -8.01 1.06
N ASP A 142 -27.77 -8.64 2.23
CA ASP A 142 -27.35 -8.06 3.51
C ASP A 142 -25.84 -7.82 3.61
N LEU A 143 -25.01 -8.75 3.17
CA LEU A 143 -23.56 -8.58 3.10
C LEU A 143 -23.16 -7.45 2.15
N VAL A 144 -23.82 -7.38 1.00
CA VAL A 144 -23.55 -6.34 -0.01
C VAL A 144 -24.17 -5.01 0.42
N ALA A 145 -25.38 -5.00 0.99
CA ALA A 145 -25.98 -3.80 1.54
C ALA A 145 -25.20 -3.27 2.75
N LYS A 146 -24.74 -4.14 3.64
CA LYS A 146 -23.86 -3.78 4.77
C LYS A 146 -22.48 -3.34 4.29
N GLY A 147 -21.90 -4.04 3.31
CA GLY A 147 -20.64 -3.64 2.68
C GLY A 147 -20.77 -2.33 1.88
N GLY A 148 -21.82 -2.20 1.09
CA GLY A 148 -22.13 -0.99 0.32
C GLY A 148 -22.50 0.20 1.22
N SER A 149 -23.34 -0.01 2.25
CA SER A 149 -23.67 1.02 3.24
C SER A 149 -22.49 1.36 4.15
N ALA A 150 -21.59 0.41 4.48
CA ALA A 150 -20.33 0.70 5.14
C ALA A 150 -19.42 1.58 4.26
N LEU A 151 -19.34 1.31 2.97
CA LEU A 151 -18.62 2.16 2.00
C LEU A 151 -19.31 3.53 1.83
N LEU A 152 -20.64 3.58 1.75
CA LEU A 152 -21.41 4.82 1.64
C LEU A 152 -21.44 5.60 2.97
N ASN A 153 -21.61 4.92 4.12
CA ASN A 153 -21.56 5.54 5.44
C ASN A 153 -20.13 5.95 5.82
N THR A 154 -19.11 5.25 5.33
CA THR A 154 -17.73 5.74 5.36
C THR A 154 -17.62 7.04 4.55
N THR A 155 -18.36 7.20 3.46
CA THR A 155 -18.39 8.45 2.68
C THR A 155 -19.17 9.57 3.38
N ILE A 156 -20.19 9.27 4.20
CA ILE A 156 -21.04 10.26 4.91
C ILE A 156 -20.57 10.48 6.36
N GLY A 157 -20.14 9.46 7.07
CA GLY A 157 -19.51 9.55 8.41
C GLY A 157 -18.11 10.19 8.41
N VAL A 158 -17.57 10.36 7.20
CA VAL A 158 -16.29 10.98 6.90
C VAL A 158 -16.27 12.49 7.22
N THR A 159 -17.41 13.20 7.37
CA THR A 159 -17.38 14.66 7.45
C THR A 159 -16.65 15.19 8.70
N THR A 160 -16.72 14.56 9.85
CA THR A 160 -15.97 15.00 11.06
C THR A 160 -14.61 14.32 11.20
N SER A 161 -14.51 13.02 10.86
CA SER A 161 -13.23 12.30 10.84
C SER A 161 -12.34 12.69 9.65
N VAL A 162 -12.91 13.11 8.52
CA VAL A 162 -12.15 13.67 7.38
C VAL A 162 -11.58 15.03 7.73
N LEU A 163 -12.32 15.88 8.42
CA LEU A 163 -11.77 17.19 8.78
C LEU A 163 -10.52 17.03 9.67
N SER A 164 -10.55 16.17 10.67
CA SER A 164 -9.38 15.88 11.51
C SER A 164 -8.28 15.15 10.73
N ALA A 165 -8.62 14.20 9.85
CA ALA A 165 -7.66 13.53 8.98
C ALA A 165 -7.03 14.51 7.97
N VAL A 166 -7.82 15.41 7.39
CA VAL A 166 -7.33 16.46 6.48
C VAL A 166 -6.42 17.44 7.22
N VAL A 167 -6.78 17.88 8.41
CA VAL A 167 -5.92 18.75 9.23
C VAL A 167 -4.61 18.05 9.59
N ASN A 168 -4.66 16.79 10.03
CA ASN A 168 -3.45 16.01 10.33
C ASN A 168 -2.59 15.77 9.08
N LEU A 169 -3.22 15.50 7.95
CA LEU A 169 -2.52 15.36 6.66
C LEU A 169 -1.89 16.68 6.22
N LEU A 170 -2.60 17.81 6.32
CA LEU A 170 -2.07 19.13 6.00
C LEU A 170 -0.89 19.48 6.91
N MET A 171 -1.01 19.24 8.21
CA MET A 171 0.10 19.43 9.15
C MET A 171 1.27 18.50 8.81
N GLY A 172 1.01 17.22 8.52
CA GLY A 172 2.02 16.26 8.06
C GLY A 172 2.71 16.73 6.78
N VAL A 173 1.98 17.29 5.81
CA VAL A 173 2.54 17.87 4.58
C VAL A 173 3.43 19.07 4.90
N VAL A 174 2.96 20.00 5.72
CA VAL A 174 3.76 21.17 6.14
C VAL A 174 5.06 20.70 6.80
N PHE A 175 4.99 19.78 7.77
CA PHE A 175 6.17 19.21 8.40
C PHE A 175 7.09 18.50 7.40
N SER A 176 6.54 17.73 6.46
CA SER A 176 7.33 17.04 5.45
C SER A 176 8.10 17.99 4.55
N VAL A 177 7.48 19.10 4.15
CA VAL A 177 8.13 20.17 3.36
C VAL A 177 9.25 20.82 4.16
N TYR A 178 9.01 21.17 5.44
CA TYR A 178 10.03 21.74 6.31
C TYR A 178 11.21 20.79 6.52
N ILE A 179 10.95 19.52 6.82
CA ILE A 179 11.98 18.51 6.99
C ILE A 179 12.81 18.35 5.71
N LEU A 180 12.16 18.24 4.55
CA LEU A 180 12.84 18.10 3.26
C LEU A 180 13.61 19.35 2.86
N ALA A 181 13.05 20.53 3.10
CA ALA A 181 13.73 21.79 2.82
C ALA A 181 15.01 21.95 3.65
N GLN A 182 15.03 21.46 4.88
CA GLN A 182 16.12 21.65 5.84
C GLN A 182 16.86 20.35 6.22
N LYS A 183 16.70 19.26 5.45
CA LYS A 183 17.23 17.92 5.81
C LYS A 183 18.74 17.92 6.10
N GLU A 184 19.54 18.70 5.36
CA GLU A 184 20.98 18.77 5.58
C GLU A 184 21.33 19.53 6.86
N THR A 185 20.57 20.59 7.16
CA THR A 185 20.78 21.40 8.38
C THR A 185 20.37 20.61 9.61
N LEU A 186 19.18 19.99 9.58
CA LEU A 186 18.70 19.10 10.65
C LEU A 186 19.66 17.93 10.88
N GLY A 187 20.14 17.30 9.82
CA GLY A 187 21.11 16.21 9.93
C GLY A 187 22.43 16.65 10.58
N ARG A 188 22.91 17.85 10.27
CA ARG A 188 24.11 18.42 10.91
C ARG A 188 23.88 18.76 12.37
N GLN A 189 22.71 19.34 12.69
CA GLN A 189 22.36 19.68 14.08
C GLN A 189 22.25 18.44 14.95
N ILE A 190 21.52 17.40 14.46
CA ILE A 190 21.38 16.12 15.17
C ILE A 190 22.76 15.50 15.42
N LYS A 191 23.63 15.46 14.40
CA LYS A 191 25.00 14.95 14.57
C LYS A 191 25.76 15.71 15.63
N ARG A 192 25.72 17.07 15.63
CA ARG A 192 26.38 17.88 16.64
C ARG A 192 25.88 17.60 18.04
N VAL A 193 24.57 17.49 18.23
CA VAL A 193 23.97 17.16 19.54
C VAL A 193 24.41 15.76 20.00
N LEU A 194 24.40 14.76 19.11
CA LEU A 194 24.85 13.42 19.46
C LEU A 194 26.30 13.37 19.89
N TYR A 195 27.21 14.06 19.17
CA TYR A 195 28.63 14.13 19.55
C TYR A 195 28.89 14.97 20.80
N ALA A 196 27.99 15.91 21.13
CA ALA A 196 28.11 16.68 22.37
C ALA A 196 27.65 15.90 23.61
N LEU A 197 26.61 15.04 23.45
CA LEU A 197 26.02 14.32 24.57
C LEU A 197 26.67 12.93 24.82
N PHE A 198 27.25 12.30 23.78
CA PHE A 198 27.74 10.93 23.84
C PHE A 198 29.17 10.83 23.31
N PRO A 199 29.99 9.90 23.83
CA PRO A 199 31.37 9.68 23.35
C PRO A 199 31.36 9.18 21.89
N GLU A 200 32.33 9.63 21.11
CA GLU A 200 32.49 9.32 19.70
C GLU A 200 32.45 7.83 19.38
N LYS A 201 33.02 6.99 20.25
CA LYS A 201 33.00 5.52 20.15
C LYS A 201 31.59 4.91 20.07
N ARG A 202 30.57 5.59 20.60
CA ARG A 202 29.17 5.16 20.54
C ARG A 202 28.41 5.84 19.39
N VAL A 203 28.71 7.12 19.12
CA VAL A 203 28.00 7.90 18.09
C VAL A 203 28.31 7.42 16.68
N THR A 204 29.58 7.13 16.38
CA THR A 204 29.99 6.70 15.03
C THR A 204 29.32 5.41 14.58
N PRO A 205 29.30 4.31 15.36
CA PRO A 205 28.58 3.10 14.94
C PRO A 205 27.07 3.29 14.89
N PHE A 206 26.48 4.12 15.76
CA PHE A 206 25.07 4.45 15.73
C PHE A 206 24.67 5.21 14.45
N LEU A 207 25.43 6.21 14.06
CA LEU A 207 25.20 6.94 12.78
C LEU A 207 25.39 6.03 11.56
N ALA A 208 26.36 5.10 11.62
CA ALA A 208 26.54 4.09 10.59
C ALA A 208 25.33 3.15 10.50
N PHE A 209 24.77 2.74 11.63
CA PHE A 209 23.53 1.96 11.69
C PHE A 209 22.35 2.74 11.08
N LEU A 210 22.12 3.99 11.49
CA LEU A 210 21.06 4.83 10.91
C LEU A 210 21.23 5.03 9.39
N GLY A 211 22.47 5.14 8.93
CA GLY A 211 22.77 5.21 7.48
C GLY A 211 22.36 3.94 6.74
N ARG A 212 22.57 2.76 7.35
CA ARG A 212 22.12 1.49 6.77
C ARG A 212 20.58 1.38 6.76
N VAL A 213 19.94 1.69 7.89
CA VAL A 213 18.46 1.76 7.98
C VAL A 213 17.90 2.62 6.86
N SER A 214 18.36 3.86 6.74
CA SER A 214 17.92 4.79 5.70
C SER A 214 18.12 4.23 4.29
N ARG A 215 19.24 3.55 4.03
CA ARG A 215 19.52 2.93 2.74
C ARG A 215 18.57 1.78 2.44
N THR A 216 18.35 0.87 3.40
CA THR A 216 17.42 -0.27 3.25
C THR A 216 16.01 0.21 2.97
N PHE A 217 15.52 1.18 3.74
CA PHE A 217 14.21 1.78 3.50
C PHE A 217 14.10 2.44 2.13
N SER A 218 15.12 3.24 1.75
CA SER A 218 15.14 3.92 0.45
C SER A 218 15.15 2.91 -0.72
N GLN A 219 15.94 1.87 -0.63
CA GLN A 219 16.01 0.82 -1.64
C GLN A 219 14.69 0.06 -1.77
N PHE A 220 14.08 -0.32 -0.65
CA PHE A 220 12.78 -1.00 -0.62
C PHE A 220 11.70 -0.14 -1.28
N VAL A 221 11.48 1.10 -0.79
CA VAL A 221 10.39 1.93 -1.30
C VAL A 221 10.62 2.33 -2.75
N THR A 222 11.89 2.56 -3.17
CA THR A 222 12.19 2.80 -4.59
C THR A 222 11.87 1.58 -5.43
N GLY A 223 12.27 0.39 -5.01
CA GLY A 223 11.97 -0.87 -5.71
C GLY A 223 10.46 -1.08 -5.82
N GLN A 224 9.73 -0.94 -4.71
CA GLN A 224 8.29 -1.11 -4.65
C GLN A 224 7.53 -0.09 -5.51
N THR A 225 8.00 1.17 -5.55
CA THR A 225 7.39 2.19 -6.42
C THR A 225 7.61 1.87 -7.90
N ILE A 226 8.81 1.43 -8.28
CA ILE A 226 9.10 1.03 -9.66
C ILE A 226 8.25 -0.17 -10.05
N GLU A 227 8.15 -1.17 -9.19
CA GLU A 227 7.30 -2.35 -9.39
C GLU A 227 5.83 -1.96 -9.57
N ALA A 228 5.29 -1.12 -8.71
CA ALA A 228 3.92 -0.61 -8.78
C ALA A 228 3.60 0.08 -10.12
N VAL A 229 4.53 0.90 -10.62
CA VAL A 229 4.39 1.57 -11.92
C VAL A 229 4.46 0.57 -13.07
N ILE A 230 5.40 -0.38 -13.03
CA ILE A 230 5.53 -1.41 -14.06
C ILE A 230 4.27 -2.28 -14.08
N LEU A 231 3.83 -2.78 -12.93
CA LEU A 231 2.66 -3.65 -12.82
C LEU A 231 1.38 -2.94 -13.26
N GLY A 232 1.15 -1.71 -12.79
CA GLY A 232 0.02 -0.90 -13.22
C GLY A 232 0.00 -0.65 -14.73
N THR A 233 1.17 -0.38 -15.32
CA THR A 233 1.30 -0.18 -16.77
C THR A 233 1.04 -1.47 -17.54
N LEU A 234 1.55 -2.60 -17.09
CA LEU A 234 1.33 -3.91 -17.73
C LEU A 234 -0.13 -4.33 -17.63
N VAL A 235 -0.78 -4.12 -16.50
CA VAL A 235 -2.22 -4.36 -16.33
C VAL A 235 -3.02 -3.48 -17.30
N PHE A 236 -2.70 -2.18 -17.37
CA PHE A 236 -3.38 -1.26 -18.29
C PHE A 236 -3.27 -1.72 -19.74
N LEU A 237 -2.05 -1.97 -20.20
CA LEU A 237 -1.78 -2.38 -21.59
C LEU A 237 -2.39 -3.75 -21.89
N GLY A 238 -2.25 -4.72 -21.00
CA GLY A 238 -2.83 -6.05 -21.18
C GLY A 238 -4.35 -6.03 -21.25
N MET A 239 -5.00 -5.25 -20.39
CA MET A 239 -6.46 -5.08 -20.43
C MET A 239 -6.93 -4.37 -21.70
N LEU A 240 -6.17 -3.39 -22.21
CA LEU A 240 -6.48 -2.75 -23.51
C LEU A 240 -6.38 -3.74 -24.67
N ILE A 241 -5.32 -4.56 -24.69
CA ILE A 241 -5.13 -5.60 -25.72
C ILE A 241 -6.27 -6.61 -25.70
N LEU A 242 -6.67 -7.05 -24.51
CA LEU A 242 -7.77 -7.99 -24.29
C LEU A 242 -9.17 -7.34 -24.39
N ARG A 243 -9.21 -6.02 -24.61
CA ARG A 243 -10.47 -5.23 -24.68
C ARG A 243 -11.35 -5.41 -23.44
N LEU A 244 -10.74 -5.52 -22.26
CA LEU A 244 -11.45 -5.66 -21.01
C LEU A 244 -11.95 -4.28 -20.50
N PRO A 245 -13.12 -4.23 -19.84
CA PRO A 245 -13.67 -2.97 -19.34
C PRO A 245 -12.86 -2.46 -18.14
N TYR A 246 -13.01 -1.17 -17.85
CA TYR A 246 -12.40 -0.50 -16.68
C TYR A 246 -10.87 -0.55 -16.60
N ALA A 247 -10.18 -0.69 -17.73
CA ALA A 247 -8.73 -0.88 -17.79
C ALA A 247 -7.94 0.15 -16.96
N LEU A 248 -8.27 1.45 -17.08
CA LEU A 248 -7.60 2.52 -16.34
C LEU A 248 -7.84 2.41 -14.82
N VAL A 249 -9.09 2.17 -14.41
CA VAL A 249 -9.47 2.09 -12.99
C VAL A 249 -8.77 0.91 -12.32
N ILE A 250 -8.81 -0.26 -12.97
CA ILE A 250 -8.18 -1.49 -12.45
C ILE A 250 -6.67 -1.37 -12.46
N ALA A 251 -6.06 -0.79 -13.48
CA ALA A 251 -4.63 -0.58 -13.55
C ALA A 251 -4.12 0.35 -12.43
N VAL A 252 -4.83 1.46 -12.16
CA VAL A 252 -4.51 2.36 -11.05
C VAL A 252 -4.68 1.64 -9.71
N LEU A 253 -5.78 0.89 -9.55
CA LEU A 253 -6.03 0.11 -8.34
C LEU A 253 -4.91 -0.91 -8.09
N VAL A 254 -4.59 -1.74 -9.09
CA VAL A 254 -3.52 -2.75 -8.99
C VAL A 254 -2.17 -2.08 -8.72
N GLY A 255 -1.83 -1.00 -9.44
CA GLY A 255 -0.58 -0.27 -9.22
C GLY A 255 -0.46 0.30 -7.81
N VAL A 256 -1.54 0.88 -7.27
CA VAL A 256 -1.53 1.43 -5.90
C VAL A 256 -1.49 0.33 -4.85
N THR A 257 -2.29 -0.72 -5.02
CA THR A 257 -2.30 -1.84 -4.07
C THR A 257 -0.99 -2.63 -4.11
N ALA A 258 -0.31 -2.72 -5.25
CA ALA A 258 1.01 -3.33 -5.40
C ALA A 258 2.08 -2.71 -4.50
N LEU A 259 1.88 -1.50 -3.99
CA LEU A 259 2.76 -0.94 -2.94
C LEU A 259 2.81 -1.81 -1.68
N ILE A 260 1.78 -2.62 -1.42
CA ILE A 260 1.77 -3.60 -0.33
C ILE A 260 2.22 -4.95 -0.89
N PRO A 261 3.43 -5.43 -0.56
CA PRO A 261 3.95 -6.67 -1.12
C PRO A 261 3.01 -7.86 -0.88
N ILE A 262 2.87 -8.73 -1.86
CA ILE A 262 2.03 -9.94 -1.84
C ILE A 262 0.54 -9.62 -1.81
N LEU A 263 0.06 -8.84 -0.83
CA LEU A 263 -1.38 -8.55 -0.67
C LEU A 263 -1.93 -7.65 -1.77
N GLY A 264 -1.12 -6.72 -2.27
CA GLY A 264 -1.57 -5.75 -3.27
C GLY A 264 -2.09 -6.41 -4.55
N SER A 265 -1.39 -7.42 -5.03
CA SER A 265 -1.77 -8.20 -6.21
C SER A 265 -3.10 -8.93 -6.02
N TRP A 266 -3.32 -9.55 -4.84
CA TRP A 266 -4.57 -10.24 -4.51
C TRP A 266 -5.74 -9.28 -4.41
N ILE A 267 -5.55 -8.15 -3.75
CA ILE A 267 -6.59 -7.10 -3.64
C ILE A 267 -6.97 -6.61 -5.05
N GLY A 268 -5.98 -6.30 -5.87
CA GLY A 268 -6.21 -5.87 -7.26
C GLY A 268 -6.94 -6.91 -8.09
N ALA A 269 -6.59 -8.20 -7.94
CA ALA A 269 -7.23 -9.32 -8.63
C ALA A 269 -8.70 -9.48 -8.23
N ILE A 270 -8.97 -9.54 -6.93
CA ILE A 270 -10.33 -9.75 -6.41
C ILE A 270 -11.22 -8.57 -6.80
N VAL A 271 -10.77 -7.36 -6.50
CA VAL A 271 -11.57 -6.15 -6.78
C VAL A 271 -11.75 -5.93 -8.29
N GLY A 272 -10.70 -6.16 -9.09
CA GLY A 272 -10.80 -6.05 -10.55
C GLY A 272 -11.77 -7.08 -11.15
N ALA A 273 -11.72 -8.34 -10.70
CA ALA A 273 -12.67 -9.35 -11.12
C ALA A 273 -14.11 -9.00 -10.75
N LEU A 274 -14.34 -8.49 -9.53
CA LEU A 274 -15.65 -8.04 -9.07
C LEU A 274 -16.17 -6.84 -9.89
N LEU A 275 -15.30 -5.93 -10.32
CA LEU A 275 -15.66 -4.81 -11.18
C LEU A 275 -16.12 -5.25 -12.59
N ILE A 276 -15.52 -6.32 -13.13
CA ILE A 276 -15.82 -6.81 -14.48
C ILE A 276 -17.02 -7.76 -14.47
N LEU A 277 -17.24 -8.49 -13.40
CA LEU A 277 -18.25 -9.54 -13.29
C LEU A 277 -19.67 -9.10 -13.71
N PRO A 278 -20.20 -7.91 -13.33
CA PRO A 278 -21.52 -7.45 -13.74
C PRO A 278 -21.62 -7.17 -15.23
N VAL A 279 -20.50 -6.80 -15.89
CA VAL A 279 -20.47 -6.52 -17.33
C VAL A 279 -20.50 -7.81 -18.14
N SER A 280 -19.63 -8.77 -17.78
CA SER A 280 -19.58 -10.07 -18.46
C SER A 280 -18.79 -11.07 -17.61
N PHE A 281 -19.43 -12.19 -17.30
CA PHE A 281 -18.79 -13.32 -16.60
C PHE A 281 -17.58 -13.85 -17.36
N MET A 282 -17.66 -13.98 -18.68
CA MET A 282 -16.55 -14.45 -19.49
C MET A 282 -15.37 -13.50 -19.50
N GLN A 283 -15.60 -12.19 -19.52
CA GLN A 283 -14.52 -11.20 -19.41
C GLN A 283 -13.87 -11.19 -18.04
N ALA A 284 -14.63 -11.44 -16.96
CA ALA A 284 -14.08 -11.60 -15.62
C ALA A 284 -13.14 -12.83 -15.54
N ILE A 285 -13.51 -13.96 -16.17
CA ILE A 285 -12.63 -15.13 -16.26
C ILE A 285 -11.34 -14.79 -17.01
N TRP A 286 -11.44 -14.15 -18.19
CA TRP A 286 -10.27 -13.75 -18.97
C TRP A 286 -9.37 -12.79 -18.20
N PHE A 287 -9.93 -11.88 -17.43
CA PHE A 287 -9.17 -10.98 -16.56
C PHE A 287 -8.39 -11.75 -15.48
N VAL A 288 -9.04 -12.72 -14.82
CA VAL A 288 -8.38 -13.54 -13.78
C VAL A 288 -7.25 -14.36 -14.38
N VAL A 289 -7.48 -15.02 -15.53
CA VAL A 289 -6.45 -15.79 -16.24
C VAL A 289 -5.29 -14.86 -16.64
N PHE A 290 -5.58 -13.72 -17.22
CA PHE A 290 -4.57 -12.71 -17.57
C PHE A 290 -3.75 -12.28 -16.35
N LEU A 291 -4.41 -11.99 -15.23
CA LEU A 291 -3.72 -11.58 -14.01
C LEU A 291 -2.86 -12.70 -13.44
N ILE A 292 -3.32 -13.95 -13.43
CA ILE A 292 -2.52 -15.10 -12.99
C ILE A 292 -1.24 -15.20 -13.82
N VAL A 293 -1.34 -15.11 -15.15
CA VAL A 293 -0.17 -15.13 -16.04
C VAL A 293 0.76 -13.95 -15.75
N LEU A 294 0.21 -12.76 -15.60
CA LEU A 294 0.98 -11.57 -15.28
C LEU A 294 1.69 -11.69 -13.92
N GLN A 295 1.03 -12.26 -12.91
CA GLN A 295 1.61 -12.51 -11.58
C GLN A 295 2.78 -13.52 -11.65
N GLN A 296 2.69 -14.53 -12.52
CA GLN A 296 3.82 -15.44 -12.74
C GLN A 296 5.02 -14.72 -13.37
N ILE A 297 4.78 -13.82 -14.32
CA ILE A 297 5.83 -12.99 -14.92
C ILE A 297 6.41 -12.03 -13.87
N GLU A 298 5.55 -11.39 -13.09
CA GLU A 298 5.94 -10.49 -12.02
C GLU A 298 6.82 -11.20 -10.99
N GLY A 299 6.33 -12.29 -10.40
CA GLY A 299 7.03 -13.01 -9.32
C GLY A 299 8.35 -13.67 -9.76
N ASN A 300 8.44 -14.17 -11.01
CA ASN A 300 9.62 -14.86 -11.50
C ASN A 300 10.62 -13.95 -12.22
N LEU A 301 10.16 -12.87 -12.84
CA LEU A 301 11.02 -12.02 -13.67
C LEU A 301 11.15 -10.59 -13.10
N ILE A 302 10.04 -9.91 -12.85
CA ILE A 302 10.05 -8.48 -12.48
C ILE A 302 10.52 -8.29 -11.03
N TYR A 303 9.88 -8.97 -10.08
CA TYR A 303 10.16 -8.84 -8.66
C TYR A 303 11.64 -9.10 -8.29
N PRO A 304 12.29 -10.21 -8.76
CA PRO A 304 13.69 -10.46 -8.45
C PRO A 304 14.65 -9.40 -8.99
N HIS A 305 14.31 -8.78 -10.13
CA HIS A 305 15.16 -7.78 -10.77
C HIS A 305 14.97 -6.38 -10.18
N VAL A 306 13.76 -6.02 -9.77
CA VAL A 306 13.40 -4.67 -9.31
C VAL A 306 13.54 -4.56 -7.78
N VAL A 307 12.94 -5.48 -7.04
CA VAL A 307 12.86 -5.45 -5.58
C VAL A 307 13.80 -6.44 -4.91
N GLY A 308 13.92 -7.65 -5.43
CA GLY A 308 14.57 -8.77 -4.77
C GLY A 308 16.05 -8.54 -4.44
N LYS A 309 16.81 -7.83 -5.29
CA LYS A 309 18.20 -7.44 -5.02
C LYS A 309 18.33 -6.32 -3.98
N SER A 310 17.25 -5.58 -3.73
CA SER A 310 17.26 -4.38 -2.90
C SER A 310 17.06 -4.67 -1.43
N VAL A 311 16.35 -5.76 -1.09
CA VAL A 311 15.94 -6.07 0.30
C VAL A 311 16.67 -7.29 0.86
N GLY A 312 17.06 -8.26 0.02
CA GLY A 312 17.80 -9.45 0.42
C GLY A 312 17.08 -10.34 1.46
N LEU A 313 15.76 -10.17 1.60
CA LEU A 313 14.94 -10.87 2.58
C LEU A 313 14.29 -12.10 1.94
N PRO A 314 14.39 -13.31 2.52
CA PRO A 314 13.60 -14.45 2.07
C PRO A 314 12.10 -14.19 2.14
N GLY A 315 11.32 -14.70 1.16
CA GLY A 315 9.88 -14.42 1.04
C GLY A 315 9.05 -14.70 2.30
N ILE A 316 9.42 -15.72 3.06
CA ILE A 316 8.74 -16.04 4.34
C ILE A 316 8.82 -14.88 5.34
N TRP A 317 9.94 -14.17 5.40
CA TRP A 317 10.12 -13.02 6.28
C TRP A 317 9.36 -11.79 5.78
N VAL A 318 9.19 -11.66 4.46
CA VAL A 318 8.33 -10.61 3.88
C VAL A 318 6.89 -10.84 4.30
N PHE A 319 6.38 -12.08 4.17
CA PHE A 319 5.04 -12.45 4.59
C PHE A 319 4.81 -12.22 6.09
N PHE A 320 5.76 -12.68 6.91
CA PHE A 320 5.75 -12.42 8.36
C PHE A 320 5.70 -10.92 8.69
N ALA A 321 6.55 -10.13 8.03
CA ALA A 321 6.62 -8.68 8.25
C ALA A 321 5.31 -7.97 7.89
N VAL A 322 4.63 -8.40 6.82
CA VAL A 322 3.34 -7.85 6.42
C VAL A 322 2.25 -8.18 7.44
N ILE A 323 2.19 -9.43 7.92
CA ILE A 323 1.18 -9.85 8.92
C ILE A 323 1.38 -9.09 10.23
N VAL A 324 2.60 -9.13 10.77
CA VAL A 324 2.91 -8.44 12.05
C VAL A 324 2.73 -6.93 11.90
N GLY A 325 3.22 -6.37 10.81
CA GLY A 325 3.05 -4.94 10.50
C GLY A 325 1.59 -4.53 10.43
N SER A 326 0.75 -5.34 9.81
CA SER A 326 -0.70 -5.15 9.74
C SER A 326 -1.35 -5.03 11.12
N GLY A 327 -0.98 -5.93 12.04
CA GLY A 327 -1.50 -5.91 13.41
C GLY A 327 -1.02 -4.72 14.25
N LEU A 328 0.19 -4.20 13.97
CA LEU A 328 0.78 -3.08 14.72
C LEU A 328 0.37 -1.70 14.23
N GLY A 329 0.16 -1.53 12.94
CA GLY A 329 -0.05 -0.20 12.35
C GLY A 329 -0.91 -0.20 11.08
N GLY A 330 -1.77 -1.21 10.88
CA GLY A 330 -2.63 -1.31 9.71
C GLY A 330 -1.85 -1.23 8.39
N ILE A 331 -2.35 -0.46 7.43
CA ILE A 331 -1.73 -0.31 6.10
C ILE A 331 -0.31 0.29 6.20
N ALA A 332 -0.10 1.28 7.07
CA ALA A 332 1.22 1.86 7.28
C ALA A 332 2.21 0.84 7.86
N GLY A 333 1.75 0.01 8.79
CA GLY A 333 2.53 -1.08 9.35
C GLY A 333 2.88 -2.17 8.33
N MET A 334 1.97 -2.50 7.40
CA MET A 334 2.26 -3.43 6.29
C MET A 334 3.40 -2.91 5.40
N LEU A 335 3.34 -1.63 5.03
CA LEU A 335 4.34 -0.99 4.16
C LEU A 335 5.71 -0.88 4.84
N LEU A 336 5.73 -0.49 6.12
CA LEU A 336 6.96 -0.25 6.88
C LEU A 336 7.52 -1.54 7.51
N GLY A 337 6.70 -2.56 7.71
CA GLY A 337 7.09 -3.82 8.34
C GLY A 337 8.20 -4.54 7.58
N VAL A 338 8.11 -4.57 6.25
CA VAL A 338 9.10 -5.25 5.39
C VAL A 338 10.49 -4.63 5.52
N PRO A 339 10.69 -3.30 5.34
CA PRO A 339 12.02 -2.73 5.50
C PRO A 339 12.52 -2.79 6.96
N VAL A 340 11.65 -2.73 7.96
CA VAL A 340 12.04 -2.95 9.36
C VAL A 340 12.58 -4.37 9.56
N CYS A 341 11.85 -5.37 9.09
CA CYS A 341 12.27 -6.77 9.14
C CYS A 341 13.60 -6.98 8.38
N ALA A 342 13.78 -6.32 7.23
CA ALA A 342 15.02 -6.39 6.45
C ALA A 342 16.21 -5.83 7.22
N VAL A 343 16.05 -4.72 7.92
CA VAL A 343 17.11 -4.15 8.78
C VAL A 343 17.46 -5.12 9.90
N ILE A 344 16.46 -5.65 10.60
CA ILE A 344 16.69 -6.63 11.71
C ILE A 344 17.43 -7.86 11.18
N TYR A 345 17.00 -8.40 10.05
CA TYR A 345 17.61 -9.57 9.42
C TYR A 345 19.08 -9.31 9.02
N ASP A 346 19.38 -8.18 8.37
CA ASP A 346 20.73 -7.82 7.94
C ASP A 346 21.66 -7.58 9.13
N GLU A 347 21.22 -6.89 10.18
CA GLU A 347 22.03 -6.67 11.39
C GLU A 347 22.25 -7.97 12.16
N THR A 348 21.27 -8.86 12.25
CA THR A 348 21.43 -10.19 12.86
C THR A 348 22.45 -11.02 12.09
N ARG A 349 22.34 -11.06 10.76
CA ARG A 349 23.30 -11.77 9.89
C ARG A 349 24.72 -11.23 10.04
N ARG A 350 24.88 -9.91 10.16
CA ARG A 350 26.18 -9.27 10.40
C ARG A 350 26.75 -9.62 11.77
N ALA A 351 25.92 -9.66 12.80
CA ALA A 351 26.35 -10.04 14.15
C ALA A 351 26.86 -11.50 14.19
N ILE A 352 26.14 -12.42 13.51
CA ILE A 352 26.56 -13.83 13.40
C ILE A 352 27.90 -13.93 12.68
N ARG A 353 28.05 -13.32 11.51
CA ARG A 353 29.30 -13.35 10.74
C ARG A 353 30.51 -12.81 11.52
N LYS A 354 30.31 -11.74 12.32
CA LYS A 354 31.37 -11.20 13.16
C LYS A 354 31.82 -12.19 14.22
N ARG A 355 30.92 -12.98 14.80
CA ARG A 355 31.25 -14.03 15.76
C ARG A 355 32.01 -15.19 15.12
N GLU A 356 31.54 -15.68 13.96
CA GLU A 356 32.18 -16.74 13.20
C GLU A 356 33.62 -16.37 12.80
N THR A 357 33.86 -15.15 12.32
CA THR A 357 35.20 -14.68 11.98
C THR A 357 36.10 -14.51 13.20
N ALA A 358 35.57 -14.13 14.37
CA ALA A 358 36.35 -14.05 15.62
C ALA A 358 36.76 -15.45 16.12
N ASP A 359 35.83 -16.43 16.04
CA ASP A 359 36.11 -17.81 16.45
C ASP A 359 37.13 -18.51 15.53
N THR A 360 37.12 -18.20 14.24
CA THR A 360 38.08 -18.76 13.28
C THR A 360 39.49 -18.17 13.48
N SER A 361 39.61 -16.91 13.89
CA SER A 361 40.88 -16.25 14.16
C SER A 361 41.51 -16.67 15.51
N GLN A 362 40.75 -17.28 16.43
CA GLN A 362 41.24 -17.83 17.68
C GLN A 362 41.68 -19.31 17.58
N LYS A 363 41.28 -20.00 16.52
CA LYS A 363 41.57 -21.43 16.30
C LYS A 363 42.74 -21.68 15.31
N GLY A 364 43.25 -20.64 14.66
CA GLY A 364 44.45 -20.65 13.81
C GLY A 364 45.62 -19.96 14.48
#